data_ac102a489222b2e02651ab4cd026a922
#
_entry.id   ac102a489222b2e02651ab4cd026a922
#
_cell.length_a   1.000
_cell.length_b   1.000
_cell.length_c   1.000
_cell.angle_alpha   90.00
_cell.angle_beta   90.00
_cell.angle_gamma   90.00
#
_symmetry.space_group_name_H-M   'P 1'
#
loop_
_entity.id
_entity.type
_entity.pdbx_description
1 polymer ?
#
loop_
_entity_poly.entity_id
_entity_poly.type
_entity_poly.pdbx_seq_one_letter_code
_entity_poly.pdbx_strand_id
1 'polypeptide(L)'
;TDRRAAAELLASEKNQIEHRVVIDMIHDTLLPWCSYLDWQPEPSIITVANVQHLGTALEGHLSDPRPNVLELVTALSPTPALGGFPRTEALALIAEAEGFTRGRYGGAVGWVDAAGDGTWAVAIRCAELSVDRRTARLVAGGGIVADSEPLSELAETQAKLQAMLSAIVRP
;
A
#
# COMPACT_ATOMS: atom_id res chain seq x y z
N THR A 1 -15.84 -16.77 9.58
CA THR A 1 -15.61 -17.21 8.22
C THR A 1 -15.47 -16.00 7.33
N ASP A 2 -14.86 -16.13 6.17
CA ASP A 2 -14.44 -15.06 5.25
C ASP A 2 -15.53 -14.03 4.93
N ARG A 3 -16.78 -14.45 4.77
CA ARG A 3 -17.90 -13.53 4.50
C ARG A 3 -18.22 -12.60 5.66
N ARG A 4 -18.07 -13.08 6.90
CA ARG A 4 -18.29 -12.25 8.08
C ARG A 4 -17.17 -11.22 8.22
N ALA A 5 -15.92 -11.63 8.07
CA ALA A 5 -14.78 -10.74 8.09
C ALA A 5 -14.86 -9.65 6.99
N ALA A 6 -15.30 -10.03 5.78
CA ALA A 6 -15.55 -9.08 4.69
C ALA A 6 -16.63 -8.05 5.05
N ALA A 7 -17.75 -8.49 5.65
CA ALA A 7 -18.82 -7.59 6.06
C ALA A 7 -18.36 -6.65 7.20
N GLU A 8 -17.61 -7.16 8.18
CA GLU A 8 -17.02 -6.36 9.25
C GLU A 8 -16.03 -5.32 8.72
N LEU A 9 -15.20 -5.69 7.73
CA LEU A 9 -14.25 -4.78 7.09
C LEU A 9 -14.97 -3.65 6.33
N LEU A 10 -16.00 -3.97 5.56
CA LEU A 10 -16.83 -2.98 4.86
C LEU A 10 -17.60 -2.06 5.81
N ALA A 11 -18.02 -2.55 6.96
CA ALA A 11 -18.76 -1.78 7.97
C ALA A 11 -17.86 -0.95 8.90
N SER A 12 -16.54 -1.16 8.87
CA SER A 12 -15.59 -0.47 9.74
C SER A 12 -15.36 0.96 9.28
N GLU A 13 -15.84 1.93 10.03
CA GLU A 13 -15.65 3.35 9.77
C GLU A 13 -14.15 3.72 9.72
N LYS A 14 -13.34 3.20 10.64
CA LYS A 14 -11.88 3.38 10.65
C LYS A 14 -11.27 2.95 9.32
N ASN A 15 -11.54 1.74 8.85
CA ASN A 15 -10.97 1.22 7.61
C ASN A 15 -11.46 2.01 6.39
N GLN A 16 -12.70 2.48 6.39
CA GLN A 16 -13.24 3.33 5.33
C GLN A 16 -12.52 4.69 5.27
N ILE A 17 -12.25 5.32 6.41
CA ILE A 17 -11.52 6.60 6.48
C ILE A 17 -10.08 6.40 5.98
N GLU A 18 -9.36 5.40 6.47
CA GLU A 18 -8.00 5.09 6.02
C GLU A 18 -7.94 4.85 4.51
N HIS A 19 -8.89 4.07 3.99
CA HIS A 19 -8.98 3.79 2.55
C HIS A 19 -9.26 5.05 1.75
N ARG A 20 -10.20 5.90 2.19
CA ARG A 20 -10.57 7.14 1.52
C ARG A 20 -9.39 8.10 1.38
N VAL A 21 -8.59 8.27 2.43
CA VAL A 21 -7.38 9.13 2.38
C VAL A 21 -6.43 8.70 1.27
N VAL A 22 -6.30 7.39 1.04
CA VAL A 22 -5.46 6.87 -0.06
C VAL A 22 -6.06 7.18 -1.42
N ILE A 23 -7.36 6.96 -1.59
CA ILE A 23 -8.06 7.21 -2.87
C ILE A 23 -8.03 8.69 -3.24
N ASP A 24 -8.35 9.56 -2.29
CA ASP A 24 -8.35 11.01 -2.49
C ASP A 24 -6.96 11.52 -2.90
N MET A 25 -5.89 11.04 -2.24
CA MET A 25 -4.52 11.41 -2.61
C MET A 25 -4.15 10.93 -4.02
N ILE A 26 -4.51 9.69 -4.38
CA ILE A 26 -4.24 9.14 -5.72
C ILE A 26 -4.99 9.97 -6.77
N HIS A 27 -6.27 10.24 -6.55
CA HIS A 27 -7.11 11.06 -7.41
C HIS A 27 -6.49 12.44 -7.62
N ASP A 28 -6.23 13.18 -6.54
CA ASP A 28 -5.70 14.55 -6.60
C ASP A 28 -4.32 14.61 -7.25
N THR A 29 -3.50 13.57 -7.06
CA THR A 29 -2.19 13.47 -7.69
C THR A 29 -2.29 13.22 -9.20
N LEU A 30 -3.23 12.40 -9.65
CA LEU A 30 -3.37 12.02 -11.06
C LEU A 30 -4.21 13.02 -11.87
N LEU A 31 -5.14 13.72 -11.23
CA LEU A 31 -6.08 14.63 -11.89
C LEU A 31 -5.40 15.65 -12.83
N PRO A 32 -4.28 16.29 -12.48
CA PRO A 32 -3.60 17.23 -13.37
C PRO A 32 -3.04 16.63 -14.66
N TRP A 33 -2.84 15.32 -14.69
CA TRP A 33 -2.30 14.59 -15.84
C TRP A 33 -3.35 13.87 -16.67
N CYS A 34 -4.61 13.90 -16.22
CA CYS A 34 -5.68 13.16 -16.84
C CYS A 34 -6.70 14.11 -17.52
N SER A 35 -7.11 13.77 -18.74
CA SER A 35 -8.28 14.37 -19.38
C SER A 35 -9.58 13.77 -18.87
N TYR A 36 -9.50 12.58 -18.30
CA TYR A 36 -10.59 11.86 -17.66
C TYR A 36 -10.01 11.01 -16.52
N LEU A 37 -10.64 11.00 -15.37
CA LEU A 37 -10.29 10.15 -14.23
C LEU A 37 -11.58 9.79 -13.48
N ASP A 38 -11.80 8.52 -13.29
CA ASP A 38 -12.95 7.96 -12.58
C ASP A 38 -12.53 6.89 -11.60
N TRP A 39 -13.34 6.61 -10.61
CA TRP A 39 -13.10 5.53 -9.63
C TRP A 39 -14.43 4.94 -9.15
N GLN A 40 -14.34 3.72 -8.66
CA GLN A 40 -15.50 3.06 -8.06
C GLN A 40 -15.96 3.84 -6.82
N PRO A 41 -17.26 4.25 -6.74
CA PRO A 41 -17.75 5.09 -5.64
C PRO A 41 -17.69 4.40 -4.27
N GLU A 42 -17.76 3.06 -4.27
CA GLU A 42 -17.66 2.25 -3.06
C GLU A 42 -16.54 1.22 -3.20
N PRO A 43 -15.75 0.99 -2.11
CA PRO A 43 -14.71 -0.01 -2.15
C PRO A 43 -15.30 -1.42 -2.22
N SER A 44 -14.58 -2.30 -2.91
CA SER A 44 -14.85 -3.73 -2.95
C SER A 44 -13.89 -4.49 -2.04
N ILE A 45 -14.24 -5.74 -1.71
CA ILE A 45 -13.33 -6.64 -1.00
C ILE A 45 -12.39 -7.31 -2.01
N ILE A 46 -11.10 -7.06 -1.83
CA ILE A 46 -10.04 -7.77 -2.56
C ILE A 46 -9.45 -8.82 -1.62
N THR A 47 -9.50 -10.09 -2.04
CA THR A 47 -8.88 -11.19 -1.29
C THR A 47 -7.54 -11.55 -1.92
N VAL A 48 -6.47 -11.47 -1.12
CA VAL A 48 -5.13 -11.85 -1.52
C VAL A 48 -4.62 -12.92 -0.56
N ALA A 49 -4.43 -14.13 -1.05
CA ALA A 49 -4.10 -15.30 -0.24
C ALA A 49 -5.09 -15.47 0.94
N ASN A 50 -4.66 -15.16 2.15
CA ASN A 50 -5.43 -15.31 3.38
C ASN A 50 -5.84 -13.97 4.02
N VAL A 51 -5.68 -12.86 3.31
CA VAL A 51 -5.98 -11.51 3.81
C VAL A 51 -6.99 -10.82 2.89
N GLN A 52 -7.95 -10.12 3.50
CA GLN A 52 -8.93 -9.30 2.82
C GLN A 52 -8.58 -7.82 2.97
N HIS A 53 -8.76 -7.06 1.92
CA HIS A 53 -8.51 -5.62 1.88
C HIS A 53 -9.69 -4.89 1.23
N LEU A 54 -9.89 -3.63 1.60
CA LEU A 54 -10.67 -2.71 0.80
C LEU A 54 -9.87 -2.36 -0.46
N GLY A 55 -10.54 -2.34 -1.59
CA GLY A 55 -9.94 -1.95 -2.86
C GLY A 55 -10.88 -1.12 -3.70
N THR A 56 -10.34 -0.09 -4.34
CA THR A 56 -11.04 0.78 -5.27
C THR A 56 -10.24 0.85 -6.57
N ALA A 57 -10.89 0.54 -7.69
CA ALA A 57 -10.29 0.75 -8.99
C ALA A 57 -10.42 2.22 -9.39
N LEU A 58 -9.32 2.81 -9.83
CA LEU A 58 -9.28 4.10 -10.51
C LEU A 58 -8.86 3.87 -11.95
N GLU A 59 -9.55 4.52 -12.89
CA GLU A 59 -9.25 4.46 -14.32
C GLU A 59 -9.21 5.86 -14.89
N GLY A 60 -8.20 6.16 -15.69
CA GLY A 60 -8.02 7.49 -16.27
C GLY A 60 -7.42 7.45 -17.66
N HIS A 61 -7.60 8.53 -18.38
CA HIS A 61 -6.97 8.78 -19.68
C HIS A 61 -5.99 9.94 -19.54
N LEU A 62 -4.70 9.66 -19.78
CA LEU A 62 -3.63 10.66 -19.68
C LEU A 62 -3.75 11.70 -20.78
N SER A 63 -3.53 12.97 -20.43
CA SER A 63 -3.49 14.10 -21.36
C SER A 63 -2.14 14.17 -22.09
N ASP A 64 -2.12 14.82 -23.25
CA ASP A 64 -0.85 15.16 -23.91
C ASP A 64 -0.23 16.46 -23.35
N PRO A 65 1.10 16.53 -23.16
CA PRO A 65 2.06 15.46 -23.38
C PRO A 65 1.95 14.36 -22.31
N ARG A 66 1.88 13.12 -22.75
CA ARG A 66 1.67 11.98 -21.89
C ARG A 66 2.87 11.74 -20.97
N PRO A 67 2.69 11.74 -19.64
CA PRO A 67 3.75 11.36 -18.71
C PRO A 67 4.11 9.87 -18.89
N ASN A 68 5.36 9.51 -18.65
CA ASN A 68 5.75 8.12 -18.58
C ASN A 68 5.40 7.52 -17.20
N VAL A 69 5.39 6.18 -17.12
CA VAL A 69 5.01 5.48 -15.89
C VAL A 69 5.92 5.80 -14.69
N LEU A 70 7.18 6.16 -14.91
CA LEU A 70 8.12 6.51 -13.82
C LEU A 70 7.77 7.84 -13.18
N GLU A 71 7.27 8.81 -13.96
CA GLU A 71 6.77 10.08 -13.42
C GLU A 71 5.54 9.84 -12.55
N LEU A 72 4.59 9.00 -13.01
CA LEU A 72 3.40 8.62 -12.24
C LEU A 72 3.78 7.89 -10.94
N VAL A 73 4.67 6.93 -11.00
CA VAL A 73 5.15 6.19 -9.83
C VAL A 73 5.84 7.10 -8.83
N THR A 74 6.67 8.03 -9.30
CA THR A 74 7.37 8.99 -8.43
C THR A 74 6.40 9.91 -7.69
N ALA A 75 5.34 10.34 -8.36
CA ALA A 75 4.31 11.18 -7.73
C ALA A 75 3.45 10.40 -6.72
N LEU A 76 3.10 9.16 -7.03
CA LEU A 76 2.22 8.34 -6.21
C LEU A 76 2.92 7.64 -5.04
N SER A 77 4.24 7.42 -5.10
CA SER A 77 4.95 6.63 -4.08
C SER A 77 5.72 7.50 -3.08
N PRO A 78 5.67 7.20 -1.78
CA PRO A 78 4.74 6.28 -1.14
C PRO A 78 3.32 6.83 -1.03
N THR A 79 2.31 5.97 -1.11
CA THR A 79 0.92 6.34 -0.80
C THR A 79 0.74 6.58 0.71
N PRO A 80 -0.36 7.25 1.16
CA PRO A 80 -0.63 7.44 2.58
C PRO A 80 -0.68 6.14 3.40
N ALA A 81 -1.07 5.04 2.79
CA ALA A 81 -1.07 3.73 3.45
C ALA A 81 0.32 3.28 3.96
N LEU A 82 1.39 3.89 3.45
CA LEU A 82 2.78 3.56 3.82
C LEU A 82 3.59 4.78 4.25
N GLY A 83 3.31 5.94 3.70
CA GLY A 83 3.99 7.20 3.99
C GLY A 83 3.26 8.10 4.96
N GLY A 84 1.99 7.77 5.27
CA GLY A 84 1.12 8.63 6.09
C GLY A 84 0.67 9.90 5.37
N PHE A 85 -0.15 10.69 6.05
CA PHE A 85 -0.67 11.97 5.56
C PHE A 85 -0.81 12.97 6.71
N PRO A 86 -0.42 14.24 6.55
CA PRO A 86 0.30 14.83 5.41
C PRO A 86 1.70 14.21 5.21
N ARG A 87 2.14 14.06 3.95
CA ARG A 87 3.30 13.22 3.58
C ARG A 87 4.61 13.61 4.28
N THR A 88 4.94 14.88 4.29
CA THR A 88 6.24 15.36 4.82
C THR A 88 6.35 15.13 6.32
N GLU A 89 5.34 15.52 7.06
CA GLU A 89 5.26 15.41 8.51
C GLU A 89 5.19 13.93 8.94
N ALA A 90 4.37 13.15 8.23
CA ALA A 90 4.21 11.72 8.51
C ALA A 90 5.52 10.95 8.26
N LEU A 91 6.23 11.21 7.16
CA LEU A 91 7.51 10.57 6.89
C LEU A 91 8.60 10.95 7.90
N ALA A 92 8.60 12.19 8.38
CA ALA A 92 9.51 12.61 9.44
C ALA A 92 9.22 11.86 10.76
N LEU A 93 7.95 11.77 11.14
CA LEU A 93 7.52 11.02 12.32
C LEU A 93 7.85 9.52 12.21
N ILE A 94 7.60 8.91 11.05
CA ILE A 94 7.95 7.52 10.77
C ILE A 94 9.44 7.28 10.94
N ALA A 95 10.28 8.16 10.38
CA ALA A 95 11.73 8.05 10.49
C ALA A 95 12.23 8.16 11.94
N GLU A 96 11.55 8.95 12.77
CA GLU A 96 11.86 9.08 14.20
C GLU A 96 11.36 7.87 15.02
N ALA A 97 10.12 7.40 14.73
CA ALA A 97 9.47 6.37 15.52
C ALA A 97 9.95 4.94 15.21
N GLU A 98 10.29 4.69 13.94
CA GLU A 98 10.74 3.36 13.51
C GLU A 98 12.22 3.16 13.78
N GLY A 99 12.71 2.50 14.70
CA GLY A 99 14.13 2.28 15.02
C GLY A 99 14.95 1.51 13.94
N PHE A 100 14.51 1.51 12.67
CA PHE A 100 15.18 0.79 11.57
C PHE A 100 15.00 1.49 10.22
N THR A 101 15.84 1.14 9.24
CA THR A 101 15.70 1.57 7.85
C THR A 101 14.78 0.63 7.10
N ARG A 102 13.75 1.16 6.44
CA ARG A 102 12.78 0.39 5.65
C ARG A 102 13.40 -0.33 4.45
N GLY A 103 14.51 0.19 3.90
CA GLY A 103 15.12 -0.36 2.70
C GLY A 103 14.16 -0.30 1.51
N ARG A 104 13.86 -1.44 0.92
CA ARG A 104 12.90 -1.56 -0.19
C ARG A 104 11.43 -1.68 0.26
N TYR A 105 11.19 -1.93 1.53
CA TYR A 105 9.83 -2.07 2.06
C TYR A 105 9.04 -0.78 1.87
N GLY A 106 7.84 -0.91 1.31
CA GLY A 106 6.95 0.20 1.01
C GLY A 106 7.31 1.02 -0.23
N GLY A 107 8.43 0.70 -0.90
CA GLY A 107 8.81 1.31 -2.16
C GLY A 107 8.03 0.74 -3.34
N ALA A 108 8.23 1.32 -4.51
CA ALA A 108 7.65 0.84 -5.76
C ALA A 108 8.55 -0.22 -6.41
N VAL A 109 7.94 -1.29 -6.93
CA VAL A 109 8.61 -2.35 -7.70
C VAL A 109 7.81 -2.65 -8.95
N GLY A 110 8.48 -2.71 -10.09
CA GLY A 110 7.79 -2.92 -11.37
C GLY A 110 8.73 -2.91 -12.56
N TRP A 111 8.16 -2.66 -13.72
CA TRP A 111 8.88 -2.57 -14.97
C TRP A 111 8.33 -1.43 -15.83
N VAL A 112 9.17 -0.92 -16.72
CA VAL A 112 8.84 0.07 -17.74
C VAL A 112 9.39 -0.42 -19.07
N ASP A 113 8.64 -0.23 -20.14
CA ASP A 113 9.06 -0.54 -21.50
C ASP A 113 9.63 0.69 -22.23
N ALA A 114 10.04 0.47 -23.49
CA ALA A 114 10.62 1.54 -24.32
C ALA A 114 9.61 2.62 -24.75
N ALA A 115 8.32 2.36 -24.65
CA ALA A 115 7.25 3.33 -24.91
C ALA A 115 6.94 4.21 -23.68
N GLY A 116 7.51 3.88 -22.51
CA GLY A 116 7.23 4.54 -21.25
C GLY A 116 6.02 3.98 -20.51
N ASP A 117 5.46 2.88 -21.00
CA ASP A 117 4.40 2.13 -20.34
C ASP A 117 4.98 1.13 -19.33
N GLY A 118 4.19 0.71 -18.35
CA GLY A 118 4.67 -0.23 -17.34
C GLY A 118 3.63 -0.63 -16.31
N THR A 119 4.01 -1.57 -15.45
CA THR A 119 3.21 -2.02 -14.31
C THR A 119 4.04 -1.97 -13.05
N TRP A 120 3.48 -1.38 -12.00
CA TRP A 120 4.16 -1.18 -10.74
C TRP A 120 3.29 -1.64 -9.58
N ALA A 121 3.92 -2.16 -8.56
CA ALA A 121 3.31 -2.58 -7.32
C ALA A 121 4.05 -2.00 -6.13
N VAL A 122 3.40 -2.01 -4.97
CA VAL A 122 4.02 -1.62 -3.71
C VAL A 122 4.76 -2.82 -3.12
N ALA A 123 6.01 -2.64 -2.72
CA ALA A 123 6.83 -3.69 -2.11
C ALA A 123 6.42 -3.94 -0.65
N ILE A 124 5.34 -4.66 -0.47
CA ILE A 124 4.84 -5.18 0.82
C ILE A 124 4.69 -6.69 0.73
N ARG A 125 4.49 -7.36 1.87
CA ARG A 125 4.41 -8.83 1.92
C ARG A 125 5.62 -9.49 1.23
N CYS A 126 6.80 -8.93 1.45
CA CYS A 126 8.05 -9.34 0.85
C CYS A 126 9.09 -9.65 1.93
N ALA A 127 10.19 -10.27 1.52
CA ALA A 127 11.36 -10.50 2.36
C ALA A 127 12.62 -10.08 1.62
N GLU A 128 13.54 -9.46 2.34
CA GLU A 128 14.90 -9.19 1.85
C GLU A 128 15.82 -10.31 2.29
N LEU A 129 16.44 -10.98 1.33
CA LEU A 129 17.43 -12.02 1.63
C LEU A 129 18.81 -11.41 1.77
N SER A 130 19.58 -11.90 2.73
CA SER A 130 21.02 -11.60 2.82
C SER A 130 21.75 -12.09 1.56
N VAL A 131 22.95 -11.54 1.31
CA VAL A 131 23.78 -11.90 0.12
C VAL A 131 24.08 -13.41 0.10
N ASP A 132 24.32 -14.01 1.26
CA ASP A 132 24.58 -15.45 1.40
C ASP A 132 23.29 -16.29 1.43
N ARG A 133 22.12 -15.66 1.34
CA ARG A 133 20.76 -16.28 1.37
C ARG A 133 20.47 -17.10 2.63
N ARG A 134 21.17 -16.86 3.73
CA ARG A 134 21.00 -17.59 4.98
C ARG A 134 20.03 -16.92 5.95
N THR A 135 19.78 -15.63 5.75
CA THR A 135 18.85 -14.86 6.56
C THR A 135 17.84 -14.13 5.67
N ALA A 136 16.62 -13.99 6.19
CA ALA A 136 15.57 -13.22 5.56
C ALA A 136 15.06 -12.17 6.54
N ARG A 137 14.97 -10.91 6.09
CA ARG A 137 14.37 -9.82 6.85
C ARG A 137 12.95 -9.61 6.33
N LEU A 138 12.00 -9.68 7.23
CA LEU A 138 10.59 -9.41 6.97
C LEU A 138 10.19 -8.12 7.66
N VAL A 139 9.40 -7.30 6.98
CA VAL A 139 8.84 -6.06 7.53
C VAL A 139 7.35 -6.05 7.25
N ALA A 140 6.57 -5.68 8.25
CA ALA A 140 5.14 -5.40 8.13
C ALA A 140 4.76 -4.27 9.08
N GLY A 141 3.62 -3.66 8.84
CA GLY A 141 3.04 -2.59 9.65
C GLY A 141 1.59 -2.34 9.28
N GLY A 142 0.96 -1.42 9.99
CA GLY A 142 -0.40 -0.95 9.76
C GLY A 142 -0.45 0.57 9.64
N GLY A 143 -1.58 1.11 9.16
CA GLY A 143 -1.89 2.52 9.26
C GLY A 143 -2.23 2.87 10.70
N ILE A 144 -1.62 3.90 11.24
CA ILE A 144 -1.89 4.38 12.60
C ILE A 144 -2.67 5.68 12.52
N VAL A 145 -3.82 5.68 13.15
CA VAL A 145 -4.71 6.84 13.29
C VAL A 145 -5.02 7.10 14.76
N ALA A 146 -5.68 8.22 15.07
CA ALA A 146 -5.97 8.62 16.46
C ALA A 146 -6.71 7.55 17.28
N ASP A 147 -7.58 6.77 16.64
CA ASP A 147 -8.39 5.74 17.27
C ASP A 147 -7.77 4.32 17.18
N SER A 148 -6.50 4.23 16.76
CA SER A 148 -5.79 2.95 16.70
C SER A 148 -5.51 2.41 18.10
N GLU A 149 -5.89 1.14 18.33
CA GLU A 149 -5.62 0.41 19.57
C GLU A 149 -4.31 -0.37 19.44
N PRO A 150 -3.28 -0.11 20.27
CA PRO A 150 -1.94 -0.68 20.11
C PRO A 150 -1.90 -2.20 20.01
N LEU A 151 -2.69 -2.91 20.81
CA LEU A 151 -2.72 -4.38 20.77
C LEU A 151 -3.38 -4.91 19.50
N SER A 152 -4.39 -4.22 18.99
CA SER A 152 -5.04 -4.55 17.72
C SER A 152 -4.07 -4.36 16.56
N GLU A 153 -3.36 -3.24 16.51
CA GLU A 153 -2.37 -2.94 15.47
C GLU A 153 -1.20 -3.93 15.49
N LEU A 154 -0.76 -4.33 16.67
CA LEU A 154 0.26 -5.37 16.83
C LEU A 154 -0.23 -6.72 16.30
N ALA A 155 -1.46 -7.13 16.62
CA ALA A 155 -2.05 -8.38 16.13
C ALA A 155 -2.18 -8.37 14.61
N GLU A 156 -2.59 -7.25 14.02
CA GLU A 156 -2.67 -7.07 12.58
C GLU A 156 -1.30 -7.17 11.91
N THR A 157 -0.29 -6.51 12.48
CA THR A 157 1.10 -6.58 12.00
C THR A 157 1.63 -8.02 12.02
N GLN A 158 1.37 -8.76 13.11
CA GLN A 158 1.75 -10.17 13.23
C GLN A 158 1.05 -11.04 12.17
N ALA A 159 -0.25 -10.83 11.92
CA ALA A 159 -0.99 -11.52 10.87
C ALA A 159 -0.41 -11.23 9.47
N LYS A 160 -0.02 -9.98 9.22
CA LYS A 160 0.64 -9.57 7.97
C LYS A 160 2.00 -10.25 7.76
N LEU A 161 2.77 -10.47 8.80
CA LEU A 161 4.05 -11.19 8.73
C LEU A 161 3.88 -12.68 8.41
N GLN A 162 2.79 -13.31 8.87
CA GLN A 162 2.55 -14.75 8.69
C GLN A 162 2.49 -15.17 7.21
N ALA A 163 1.99 -14.31 6.32
CA ALA A 163 1.92 -14.61 4.89
C ALA A 163 3.29 -14.94 4.30
N MET A 164 4.29 -14.10 4.59
CA MET A 164 5.64 -14.28 4.07
C MET A 164 6.43 -15.32 4.88
N LEU A 165 6.24 -15.35 6.20
CA LEU A 165 6.88 -16.32 7.06
C LEU A 165 6.50 -17.75 6.67
N SER A 166 5.22 -17.99 6.36
CA SER A 166 4.75 -19.31 5.91
C SER A 166 5.38 -19.75 4.58
N ALA A 167 5.64 -18.80 3.67
CA ALA A 167 6.30 -19.09 2.39
C ALA A 167 7.79 -19.45 2.55
N ILE A 168 8.46 -18.92 3.59
CA ILE A 168 9.90 -19.15 3.82
C ILE A 168 10.13 -20.40 4.69
N VAL A 169 9.32 -20.61 5.72
CA VAL A 169 9.55 -21.65 6.74
C VAL A 169 8.83 -22.96 6.40
N ARG A 170 7.82 -22.91 5.54
CA ARG A 170 7.08 -24.11 5.09
C ARG A 170 7.23 -24.24 3.59
N PRO A 171 8.26 -24.96 3.12
CA PRO A 171 8.44 -25.29 1.71
C PRO A 171 7.33 -26.19 1.19
#